data_62aca373c0b9e999c5bfab913efe3566
#
_entry.id   62aca373c0b9e999c5bfab913efe3566
#
_cell.length_a   1.000
_cell.length_b   1.000
_cell.length_c   1.000
_cell.angle_alpha   90.00
_cell.angle_beta   90.00
_cell.angle_gamma   90.00
#
_symmetry.space_group_name_H-M   'P 1'
#
loop_
_entity.id
_entity.type
_entity.pdbx_description
1 polymer ?
#
loop_
_entity_poly.entity_id
_entity_poly.type
_entity_poly.pdbx_seq_one_letter_code
_entity_poly.pdbx_strand_id
1 'polypeptide(L)'
;MTPLIITIKENLRLKNVPPQLMARLAEKLEFVNPKWLENERMGRWNRGTPQSLKFYDKVGRNGLWIPRGYIRHLIDTCRRLGIDFRIDDQRRRLKPLNFTFSGRLKPFQQIAVDKMLAKDFGTLSSATGSGKTVMALYMIARRKQPALIIVHSKELAAQWVESIGVFLGIDPHHVGYIGGGKKIVGDRITVSLVQSLYKCADEVSEHIGFLLVDECHRCPSRTFTEAVSEFDSQYMLGLSATPYRRDLRQPPRDS
;
A
#
# COMPACT_ATOMS: atom_id res chain seq x y z
N MET A 1 23.30 25.00 4.23
CA MET A 1 22.16 24.37 4.95
C MET A 1 22.29 22.86 4.86
N THR A 2 21.97 22.14 5.92
CA THR A 2 22.00 20.66 5.87
C THR A 2 20.87 20.18 4.97
N PRO A 3 21.11 19.31 3.98
CA PRO A 3 20.09 18.86 3.06
C PRO A 3 19.00 18.06 3.80
N LEU A 4 17.79 18.08 3.26
CA LEU A 4 16.69 17.19 3.68
C LEU A 4 17.08 15.75 3.36
N ILE A 5 17.02 14.85 4.34
CA ILE A 5 17.24 13.42 4.13
C ILE A 5 15.87 12.73 4.11
N ILE A 6 15.59 12.00 3.03
CA ILE A 6 14.36 11.23 2.83
C ILE A 6 14.74 9.75 2.84
N THR A 7 14.55 9.07 3.96
CA THR A 7 14.72 7.61 4.02
C THR A 7 13.41 6.94 3.66
N ILE A 8 13.45 6.03 2.68
CA ILE A 8 12.28 5.24 2.24
C ILE A 8 12.41 3.85 2.84
N LYS A 9 11.44 3.46 3.67
CA LYS A 9 11.33 2.13 4.26
C LYS A 9 9.85 1.70 4.29
N GLU A 10 9.32 1.21 5.39
CA GLU A 10 7.88 0.98 5.59
C GLU A 10 7.06 2.29 5.51
N ASN A 11 7.70 3.40 5.87
CA ASN A 11 7.21 4.78 5.71
C ASN A 11 8.32 5.68 5.17
N LEU A 12 8.04 6.98 4.98
CA LEU A 12 9.07 7.99 4.70
C LEU A 12 9.52 8.62 6.01
N ARG A 13 10.79 8.48 6.31
CA ARG A 13 11.44 9.10 7.47
C ARG A 13 12.23 10.31 7.00
N LEU A 14 11.79 11.49 7.39
CA LEU A 14 12.38 12.76 7.00
C LEU A 14 13.25 13.29 8.13
N LYS A 15 14.49 13.72 7.82
CA LYS A 15 15.39 14.42 8.75
C LYS A 15 15.77 15.77 8.18
N ASN A 16 16.02 16.75 9.05
CA ASN A 16 16.35 18.13 8.69
C ASN A 16 15.25 18.80 7.86
N VAL A 17 13.99 18.60 8.25
CA VAL A 17 12.81 19.15 7.56
C VAL A 17 12.77 20.66 7.79
N PRO A 18 12.85 21.50 6.73
CA PRO A 18 12.71 22.93 6.87
C PRO A 18 11.32 23.32 7.38
N PRO A 19 11.19 24.42 8.19
CA PRO A 19 9.90 24.82 8.76
C PRO A 19 8.78 25.00 7.71
N GLN A 20 9.11 25.60 6.56
CA GLN A 20 8.16 25.79 5.46
C GLN A 20 7.63 24.47 4.89
N LEU A 21 8.48 23.44 4.77
CA LEU A 21 8.07 22.11 4.33
C LEU A 21 7.24 21.40 5.39
N MET A 22 7.63 21.52 6.67
CA MET A 22 6.90 20.97 7.80
C MET A 22 5.45 21.48 7.84
N ALA A 23 5.27 22.81 7.70
CA ALA A 23 3.94 23.43 7.68
C ALA A 23 3.11 22.93 6.51
N ARG A 24 3.71 22.85 5.31
CA ARG A 24 3.02 22.38 4.10
C ARG A 24 2.59 20.93 4.17
N LEU A 25 3.45 20.05 4.73
CA LEU A 25 3.13 18.64 4.90
C LEU A 25 2.04 18.44 5.96
N ALA A 26 2.10 19.18 7.06
CA ALA A 26 1.06 19.14 8.09
C ALA A 26 -0.31 19.54 7.51
N GLU A 27 -0.37 20.66 6.76
CA GLU A 27 -1.60 21.10 6.07
C GLU A 27 -2.17 20.03 5.14
N LYS A 28 -1.31 19.36 4.35
CA LYS A 28 -1.74 18.37 3.35
C LYS A 28 -2.03 16.98 3.91
N LEU A 29 -1.50 16.64 5.08
CA LEU A 29 -1.63 15.33 5.71
C LEU A 29 -2.52 15.35 6.97
N GLU A 30 -3.20 16.46 7.24
CA GLU A 30 -4.21 16.56 8.27
C GLU A 30 -5.58 16.75 7.64
N PHE A 31 -6.52 15.88 7.95
CA PHE A 31 -7.88 15.87 7.40
C PHE A 31 -8.91 15.92 8.51
N VAL A 32 -10.02 16.58 8.27
CA VAL A 32 -11.16 16.53 9.19
C VAL A 32 -11.66 15.09 9.26
N ASN A 33 -11.90 14.60 10.48
CA ASN A 33 -12.36 13.25 10.71
C ASN A 33 -13.84 13.11 10.29
N PRO A 34 -14.16 12.29 9.25
CA PRO A 34 -15.53 12.14 8.79
C PRO A 34 -16.48 11.62 9.88
N LYS A 35 -15.98 10.76 10.78
CA LYS A 35 -16.76 10.23 11.89
C LYS A 35 -17.11 11.33 12.91
N TRP A 36 -16.19 12.26 13.13
CA TRP A 36 -16.43 13.42 14.00
C TRP A 36 -17.55 14.29 13.43
N LEU A 37 -17.50 14.58 12.11
CA LEU A 37 -18.55 15.34 11.42
C LEU A 37 -19.90 14.63 11.40
N GLU A 38 -19.91 13.32 11.23
CA GLU A 38 -21.12 12.50 11.26
C GLU A 38 -21.76 12.54 12.65
N ASN A 39 -20.97 12.38 13.71
CA ASN A 39 -21.45 12.47 15.09
C ASN A 39 -22.06 13.85 15.39
N GLU A 40 -21.41 14.95 14.96
CA GLU A 40 -21.96 16.30 15.11
C GLU A 40 -23.31 16.46 14.40
N ARG A 41 -23.41 16.00 13.15
CA ARG A 41 -24.67 16.06 12.40
C ARG A 41 -25.81 15.28 13.05
N MET A 42 -25.47 14.17 13.73
CA MET A 42 -26.44 13.31 14.42
C MET A 42 -26.66 13.69 15.88
N GLY A 43 -26.05 14.77 16.38
CA GLY A 43 -26.12 15.16 17.78
C GLY A 43 -25.49 14.14 18.75
N ARG A 44 -24.58 13.30 18.26
CA ARG A 44 -23.88 12.29 19.05
C ARG A 44 -22.63 12.87 19.69
N TRP A 45 -22.28 12.38 20.87
CA TRP A 45 -21.06 12.78 21.57
C TRP A 45 -19.79 12.34 20.84
N ASN A 46 -18.81 13.25 20.73
CA ASN A 46 -17.52 13.02 20.12
C ASN A 46 -16.42 12.57 21.11
N ARG A 47 -16.78 12.09 22.31
CA ARG A 47 -15.80 11.64 23.30
C ARG A 47 -14.94 10.50 22.73
N GLY A 48 -13.62 10.72 22.65
CA GLY A 48 -12.68 9.74 22.06
C GLY A 48 -12.61 9.72 20.53
N THR A 49 -13.38 10.58 19.83
CA THR A 49 -13.27 10.76 18.38
C THR A 49 -12.51 12.06 18.11
N PRO A 50 -11.26 12.01 17.61
CA PRO A 50 -10.51 13.22 17.32
C PRO A 50 -11.15 14.00 16.17
N GLN A 51 -11.11 15.33 16.24
CA GLN A 51 -11.66 16.22 15.21
C GLN A 51 -10.89 16.11 13.88
N SER A 52 -9.59 15.91 13.94
CA SER A 52 -8.75 15.70 12.75
C SER A 52 -8.00 14.38 12.79
N LEU A 53 -7.71 13.84 11.62
CA LEU A 53 -6.87 12.67 11.39
C LEU A 53 -5.53 13.17 10.84
N LYS A 54 -4.45 12.87 11.54
CA LYS A 54 -3.08 13.20 11.14
C LYS A 54 -2.42 11.98 10.52
N PHE A 55 -1.98 12.11 9.28
CA PHE A 55 -1.21 11.09 8.57
C PHE A 55 0.29 11.42 8.60
N TYR A 56 0.75 11.97 9.71
CA TYR A 56 2.16 12.22 9.96
C TYR A 56 2.45 12.18 11.46
N ASP A 57 3.69 11.81 11.81
CA ASP A 57 4.20 11.84 13.17
C ASP A 57 5.45 12.71 13.23
N LYS A 58 5.50 13.65 14.17
CA LYS A 58 6.68 14.47 14.42
C LYS A 58 7.70 13.67 15.23
N VAL A 59 8.96 13.68 14.79
CA VAL A 59 10.06 12.97 15.44
C VAL A 59 11.20 13.93 15.76
N GLY A 60 11.43 14.12 17.04
CA GLY A 60 12.41 15.10 17.50
C GLY A 60 12.06 16.52 17.05
N ARG A 61 13.09 17.37 16.88
CA ARG A 61 12.90 18.80 16.57
C ARG A 61 12.58 19.07 15.09
N ASN A 62 13.25 18.36 14.19
CA ASN A 62 13.20 18.59 12.74
C ASN A 62 12.99 17.28 11.95
N GLY A 63 12.34 16.30 12.53
CA GLY A 63 12.02 15.03 11.88
C GLY A 63 10.52 14.86 11.66
N LEU A 64 10.16 14.08 10.65
CA LEU A 64 8.78 13.77 10.31
C LEU A 64 8.69 12.37 9.71
N TRP A 65 7.69 11.59 10.12
CA TRP A 65 7.31 10.35 9.46
C TRP A 65 6.00 10.58 8.73
N ILE A 66 5.94 10.12 7.48
CA ILE A 66 4.75 10.24 6.62
C ILE A 66 4.56 8.96 5.80
N PRO A 67 3.35 8.69 5.30
CA PRO A 67 3.09 7.51 4.49
C PRO A 67 3.99 7.45 3.25
N ARG A 68 4.58 6.29 2.96
CA ARG A 68 5.51 6.13 1.82
C ARG A 68 4.87 6.41 0.45
N GLY A 69 3.56 6.21 0.31
CA GLY A 69 2.83 6.56 -0.91
C GLY A 69 2.87 8.04 -1.27
N TYR A 70 3.23 8.91 -0.30
CA TYR A 70 3.32 10.36 -0.49
C TYR A 70 4.65 10.81 -1.15
N ILE A 71 5.60 9.91 -1.43
CA ILE A 71 6.95 10.23 -1.92
C ILE A 71 6.95 11.14 -3.14
N ARG A 72 6.08 10.90 -4.13
CA ARG A 72 6.00 11.72 -5.33
C ARG A 72 5.59 13.16 -5.00
N HIS A 73 4.54 13.34 -4.23
CA HIS A 73 4.07 14.66 -3.79
C HIS A 73 5.13 15.38 -2.94
N LEU A 74 5.87 14.65 -2.12
CA LEU A 74 6.98 15.19 -1.34
C LEU A 74 8.07 15.72 -2.26
N ILE A 75 8.55 14.93 -3.22
CA ILE A 75 9.59 15.33 -4.18
C ILE A 75 9.14 16.55 -4.98
N ASP A 76 7.90 16.56 -5.50
CA ASP A 76 7.35 17.68 -6.26
C ASP A 76 7.23 18.95 -5.39
N THR A 77 6.91 18.79 -4.11
CA THR A 77 6.87 19.91 -3.15
C THR A 77 8.27 20.44 -2.86
N CYS A 78 9.26 19.57 -2.65
CA CYS A 78 10.65 19.97 -2.45
C CYS A 78 11.19 20.76 -3.67
N ARG A 79 10.94 20.24 -4.88
CA ARG A 79 11.35 20.93 -6.13
C ARG A 79 10.72 22.33 -6.25
N ARG A 80 9.42 22.45 -5.98
CA ARG A 80 8.73 23.76 -6.03
C ARG A 80 9.21 24.76 -4.99
N LEU A 81 9.67 24.27 -3.84
CA LEU A 81 10.21 25.10 -2.76
C LEU A 81 11.72 25.32 -2.84
N GLY A 82 12.41 24.79 -3.86
CA GLY A 82 13.85 24.89 -4.00
C GLY A 82 14.62 24.22 -2.84
N ILE A 83 14.07 23.14 -2.28
CA ILE A 83 14.69 22.41 -1.15
C ILE A 83 15.54 21.30 -1.71
N ASP A 84 16.85 21.34 -1.40
CA ASP A 84 17.78 20.26 -1.70
C ASP A 84 17.51 19.06 -0.81
N PHE A 85 17.45 17.87 -1.42
CA PHE A 85 17.19 16.62 -0.72
C PHE A 85 18.05 15.48 -1.20
N ARG A 86 18.28 14.54 -0.30
CA ARG A 86 18.93 13.25 -0.58
C ARG A 86 17.95 12.13 -0.27
N ILE A 87 17.82 11.16 -1.19
CA ILE A 87 17.02 9.95 -0.99
C ILE A 87 17.96 8.83 -0.53
N ASP A 88 17.56 8.18 0.56
CA ASP A 88 18.17 6.97 1.10
C ASP A 88 17.11 5.85 1.03
N ASP A 89 17.24 4.97 0.02
CA ASP A 89 16.28 3.90 -0.22
C ASP A 89 16.71 2.63 0.53
N GLN A 90 16.04 2.36 1.64
CA GLN A 90 16.29 1.22 2.52
C GLN A 90 15.17 0.16 2.42
N ARG A 91 14.38 0.19 1.35
CA ARG A 91 13.33 -0.79 1.14
C ARG A 91 13.92 -2.18 0.87
N ARG A 92 13.20 -3.19 1.35
CA ARG A 92 13.60 -4.59 1.19
C ARG A 92 13.45 -5.06 -0.24
N ARG A 93 14.55 -5.53 -0.79
CA ARG A 93 14.61 -6.23 -2.07
C ARG A 93 15.25 -7.58 -1.86
N LEU A 94 14.47 -8.63 -2.09
CA LEU A 94 14.92 -10.01 -1.93
C LEU A 94 15.54 -10.55 -3.23
N LYS A 95 16.16 -11.73 -3.13
CA LYS A 95 16.69 -12.41 -4.33
C LYS A 95 15.57 -12.65 -5.34
N PRO A 96 15.78 -12.36 -6.63
CA PRO A 96 14.78 -12.60 -7.65
C PRO A 96 14.40 -14.08 -7.75
N LEU A 97 13.11 -14.34 -7.85
CA LEU A 97 12.54 -15.67 -8.04
C LEU A 97 12.10 -15.86 -9.49
N ASN A 98 12.09 -17.11 -9.94
CA ASN A 98 11.58 -17.46 -11.26
C ASN A 98 10.07 -17.68 -11.21
N PHE A 99 9.37 -16.90 -12.04
CA PHE A 99 7.94 -17.06 -12.31
C PHE A 99 7.73 -17.24 -13.81
N THR A 100 6.84 -18.14 -14.15
CA THR A 100 6.31 -18.29 -15.51
C THR A 100 4.89 -17.79 -15.51
N PHE A 101 4.55 -16.86 -16.38
CA PHE A 101 3.18 -16.39 -16.53
C PHE A 101 2.54 -17.03 -17.76
N SER A 102 1.48 -17.81 -17.55
CA SER A 102 0.71 -18.49 -18.58
C SER A 102 -0.59 -17.71 -18.83
N GLY A 103 -0.55 -16.82 -19.82
CA GLY A 103 -1.71 -16.01 -20.17
C GLY A 103 -1.38 -14.92 -21.18
N ARG A 104 -2.41 -14.25 -21.68
CA ARG A 104 -2.27 -13.10 -22.57
C ARG A 104 -3.08 -11.93 -22.03
N LEU A 105 -2.42 -10.80 -21.80
CA LEU A 105 -3.09 -9.57 -21.43
C LEU A 105 -3.82 -8.97 -22.63
N LYS A 106 -5.02 -8.44 -22.40
CA LYS A 106 -5.71 -7.61 -23.39
C LYS A 106 -4.97 -6.29 -23.57
N PRO A 107 -5.11 -5.57 -24.70
CA PRO A 107 -4.36 -4.33 -24.95
C PRO A 107 -4.49 -3.29 -23.83
N PHE A 108 -5.70 -3.06 -23.32
CA PHE A 108 -5.91 -2.11 -22.22
C PHE A 108 -5.26 -2.56 -20.89
N GLN A 109 -5.21 -3.88 -20.64
CA GLN A 109 -4.55 -4.46 -19.47
C GLN A 109 -3.03 -4.26 -19.57
N GLN A 110 -2.46 -4.47 -20.76
CA GLN A 110 -1.03 -4.25 -20.99
C GLN A 110 -0.64 -2.80 -20.73
N ILE A 111 -1.40 -1.83 -21.27
CA ILE A 111 -1.18 -0.40 -21.01
C ILE A 111 -1.22 -0.07 -19.51
N ALA A 112 -2.20 -0.65 -18.78
CA ALA A 112 -2.33 -0.43 -17.35
C ALA A 112 -1.13 -1.01 -16.58
N VAL A 113 -0.73 -2.23 -16.91
CA VAL A 113 0.39 -2.93 -16.29
C VAL A 113 1.71 -2.21 -16.55
N ASP A 114 1.96 -1.75 -17.77
CA ASP A 114 3.20 -1.02 -18.11
C ASP A 114 3.33 0.28 -17.29
N LYS A 115 2.21 1.01 -17.14
CA LYS A 115 2.17 2.20 -16.27
C LYS A 115 2.42 1.88 -14.80
N MET A 116 1.96 0.73 -14.33
CA MET A 116 2.17 0.29 -12.95
C MET A 116 3.59 -0.23 -12.72
N LEU A 117 4.16 -0.97 -13.68
CA LEU A 117 5.54 -1.48 -13.61
C LEU A 117 6.58 -0.35 -13.65
N ALA A 118 6.25 0.80 -14.20
CA ALA A 118 7.11 1.99 -14.17
C ALA A 118 7.21 2.64 -12.77
N LYS A 119 6.47 2.13 -11.78
CA LYS A 119 6.40 2.68 -10.42
C LYS A 119 6.53 1.55 -9.41
N ASP A 120 7.13 1.83 -8.26
CA ASP A 120 7.26 0.84 -7.18
C ASP A 120 5.97 0.73 -6.34
N PHE A 121 5.19 1.83 -6.27
CA PHE A 121 3.93 1.89 -5.53
C PHE A 121 2.81 2.39 -6.42
N GLY A 122 1.62 1.90 -6.19
CA GLY A 122 0.45 2.41 -6.88
C GLY A 122 -0.83 1.66 -6.56
N THR A 123 -1.94 2.23 -7.03
CA THR A 123 -3.24 1.58 -7.00
C THR A 123 -3.72 1.37 -8.42
N LEU A 124 -4.02 0.11 -8.75
CA LEU A 124 -4.67 -0.26 -9.99
C LEU A 124 -6.19 -0.18 -9.77
N SER A 125 -6.78 0.91 -10.26
CA SER A 125 -8.22 1.10 -10.25
C SER A 125 -8.82 0.66 -11.57
N SER A 126 -9.71 -0.32 -11.52
CA SER A 126 -10.39 -0.84 -12.71
C SER A 126 -11.69 -1.53 -12.32
N ALA A 127 -12.70 -1.47 -13.17
CA ALA A 127 -14.01 -2.05 -12.92
C ALA A 127 -13.94 -3.54 -12.52
N THR A 128 -14.97 -4.02 -11.83
CA THR A 128 -15.13 -5.46 -11.56
C THR A 128 -15.17 -6.22 -12.90
N GLY A 129 -14.53 -7.38 -12.97
CA GLY A 129 -14.46 -8.17 -14.21
C GLY A 129 -13.40 -7.70 -15.22
N SER A 130 -12.68 -6.60 -14.98
CA SER A 130 -11.61 -6.11 -15.88
C SER A 130 -10.35 -6.98 -15.90
N GLY A 131 -10.25 -7.99 -15.04
CA GLY A 131 -9.09 -8.87 -14.91
C GLY A 131 -7.97 -8.29 -14.02
N LYS A 132 -8.32 -7.56 -12.96
CA LYS A 132 -7.33 -7.04 -11.98
C LYS A 132 -6.41 -8.14 -11.44
N THR A 133 -6.96 -9.31 -11.13
CA THR A 133 -6.22 -10.48 -10.65
C THR A 133 -5.16 -10.93 -11.65
N VAL A 134 -5.52 -11.04 -12.93
CA VAL A 134 -4.61 -11.44 -14.01
C VAL A 134 -3.48 -10.42 -14.18
N MET A 135 -3.83 -9.13 -14.21
CA MET A 135 -2.85 -8.04 -14.28
C MET A 135 -1.89 -8.06 -13.07
N ALA A 136 -2.40 -8.31 -11.87
CA ALA A 136 -1.60 -8.39 -10.67
C ALA A 136 -0.64 -9.58 -10.67
N LEU A 137 -1.10 -10.77 -11.08
CA LEU A 137 -0.26 -11.96 -11.22
C LEU A 137 0.83 -11.78 -12.28
N TYR A 138 0.50 -11.13 -13.40
CA TYR A 138 1.51 -10.74 -14.39
C TYR A 138 2.57 -9.80 -13.77
N MET A 139 2.15 -8.79 -12.99
CA MET A 139 3.09 -7.88 -12.32
C MET A 139 3.96 -8.60 -11.28
N ILE A 140 3.41 -9.57 -10.52
CA ILE A 140 4.19 -10.43 -9.61
C ILE A 140 5.28 -11.16 -10.41
N ALA A 141 4.91 -11.79 -11.52
CA ALA A 141 5.87 -12.50 -12.36
C ALA A 141 6.98 -11.59 -12.92
N ARG A 142 6.63 -10.36 -13.30
CA ARG A 142 7.60 -9.38 -13.81
C ARG A 142 8.52 -8.80 -12.75
N ARG A 143 8.03 -8.62 -11.51
CA ARG A 143 8.82 -8.11 -10.37
C ARG A 143 9.78 -9.14 -9.80
N LYS A 144 9.47 -10.43 -9.98
CA LYS A 144 10.32 -11.55 -9.52
C LYS A 144 10.65 -11.49 -8.03
N GLN A 145 9.72 -11.02 -7.20
CA GLN A 145 9.88 -10.95 -5.75
C GLN A 145 8.90 -11.87 -5.07
N PRO A 146 9.27 -12.47 -3.91
CA PRO A 146 8.28 -13.14 -3.07
C PRO A 146 7.12 -12.18 -2.78
N ALA A 147 5.89 -12.64 -3.01
CA ALA A 147 4.71 -11.79 -2.92
C ALA A 147 3.76 -12.21 -1.80
N LEU A 148 3.21 -11.21 -1.10
CA LEU A 148 2.09 -11.39 -0.18
C LEU A 148 0.84 -10.73 -0.76
N ILE A 149 -0.24 -11.50 -0.86
CA ILE A 149 -1.55 -11.04 -1.31
C ILE A 149 -2.48 -10.99 -0.10
N ILE A 150 -2.91 -9.78 0.25
CA ILE A 150 -3.81 -9.55 1.39
C ILE A 150 -5.25 -9.45 0.88
N VAL A 151 -6.13 -10.24 1.46
CA VAL A 151 -7.56 -10.29 1.13
C VAL A 151 -8.45 -10.21 2.37
N HIS A 152 -9.73 -9.90 2.18
CA HIS A 152 -10.68 -9.72 3.28
C HIS A 152 -11.46 -10.97 3.67
N SER A 153 -11.59 -11.94 2.77
CA SER A 153 -12.41 -13.13 3.01
C SER A 153 -11.72 -14.41 2.56
N LYS A 154 -12.19 -15.54 3.09
CA LYS A 154 -11.69 -16.87 2.72
C LYS A 154 -12.01 -17.23 1.27
N GLU A 155 -13.15 -16.77 0.78
CA GLU A 155 -13.62 -16.99 -0.60
C GLU A 155 -12.67 -16.29 -1.58
N LEU A 156 -12.29 -15.05 -1.30
CA LEU A 156 -11.29 -14.33 -2.10
C LEU A 156 -9.92 -15.01 -2.03
N ALA A 157 -9.53 -15.51 -0.85
CA ALA A 157 -8.27 -16.26 -0.74
C ALA A 157 -8.25 -17.51 -1.61
N ALA A 158 -9.34 -18.28 -1.63
CA ALA A 158 -9.47 -19.45 -2.50
C ALA A 158 -9.42 -19.08 -3.99
N GLN A 159 -10.11 -18.03 -4.41
CA GLN A 159 -10.05 -17.51 -5.80
C GLN A 159 -8.64 -17.07 -6.20
N TRP A 160 -7.89 -16.45 -5.29
CA TRP A 160 -6.49 -16.11 -5.54
C TRP A 160 -5.61 -17.34 -5.71
N VAL A 161 -5.75 -18.35 -4.84
CA VAL A 161 -4.99 -19.60 -4.93
C VAL A 161 -5.27 -20.31 -6.25
N GLU A 162 -6.53 -20.40 -6.67
CA GLU A 162 -6.92 -20.95 -7.98
C GLU A 162 -6.28 -20.17 -9.13
N SER A 163 -6.38 -18.83 -9.11
CA SER A 163 -5.80 -17.98 -10.15
C SER A 163 -4.27 -18.08 -10.22
N ILE A 164 -3.59 -18.24 -9.07
CA ILE A 164 -2.15 -18.50 -9.01
C ILE A 164 -1.82 -19.81 -9.72
N GLY A 165 -2.59 -20.87 -9.47
CA GLY A 165 -2.44 -22.15 -10.19
C GLY A 165 -2.57 -21.99 -11.69
N VAL A 166 -3.63 -21.32 -12.15
CA VAL A 166 -3.94 -21.13 -13.58
C VAL A 166 -2.89 -20.27 -14.30
N PHE A 167 -2.52 -19.13 -13.72
CA PHE A 167 -1.69 -18.14 -14.42
C PHE A 167 -0.19 -18.25 -14.13
N LEU A 168 0.21 -18.81 -12.99
CA LEU A 168 1.63 -18.94 -12.62
C LEU A 168 2.10 -20.40 -12.55
N GLY A 169 1.19 -21.37 -12.73
CA GLY A 169 1.54 -22.79 -12.67
C GLY A 169 2.07 -23.24 -11.30
N ILE A 170 1.68 -22.54 -10.22
CA ILE A 170 2.10 -22.86 -8.86
C ILE A 170 1.04 -23.76 -8.23
N ASP A 171 1.44 -24.97 -7.83
CA ASP A 171 0.56 -25.89 -7.13
C ASP A 171 0.00 -25.23 -5.85
N PRO A 172 -1.30 -25.35 -5.55
CA PRO A 172 -1.92 -24.81 -4.35
C PRO A 172 -1.19 -25.18 -3.03
N HIS A 173 -0.57 -26.37 -2.97
CA HIS A 173 0.21 -26.81 -1.80
C HIS A 173 1.50 -26.00 -1.58
N HIS A 174 2.01 -25.32 -2.61
CA HIS A 174 3.18 -24.45 -2.54
C HIS A 174 2.82 -22.97 -2.34
N VAL A 175 1.52 -22.64 -2.28
CA VAL A 175 1.05 -21.30 -1.94
C VAL A 175 0.93 -21.20 -0.42
N GLY A 176 1.67 -20.27 0.19
CA GLY A 176 1.55 -19.98 1.61
C GLY A 176 0.16 -19.47 1.97
N TYR A 177 -0.30 -19.75 3.18
CA TYR A 177 -1.60 -19.29 3.65
C TYR A 177 -1.56 -18.82 5.10
N ILE A 178 -2.05 -17.60 5.34
CA ILE A 178 -2.18 -17.01 6.68
C ILE A 178 -3.65 -16.70 6.94
N GLY A 179 -4.31 -17.54 7.73
CA GLY A 179 -5.74 -17.43 8.00
C GLY A 179 -6.31 -18.64 8.69
N GLY A 180 -7.43 -18.50 9.42
CA GLY A 180 -8.09 -19.62 10.06
C GLY A 180 -7.21 -20.42 11.04
N GLY A 181 -6.31 -19.74 11.74
CA GLY A 181 -5.36 -20.39 12.67
C GLY A 181 -4.08 -20.93 12.00
N LYS A 182 -3.98 -20.90 10.68
CA LYS A 182 -2.77 -21.30 9.95
C LYS A 182 -1.85 -20.11 9.71
N LYS A 183 -0.53 -20.33 9.85
CA LYS A 183 0.53 -19.38 9.51
C LYS A 183 1.60 -20.11 8.70
N ILE A 184 1.43 -20.17 7.40
CA ILE A 184 2.36 -20.82 6.46
C ILE A 184 2.80 -19.76 5.45
N VAL A 185 4.07 -19.39 5.46
CA VAL A 185 4.67 -18.50 4.46
C VAL A 185 5.20 -19.36 3.32
N GLY A 186 4.74 -19.09 2.11
CA GLY A 186 5.21 -19.79 0.91
C GLY A 186 6.47 -19.17 0.35
N ASP A 187 7.28 -19.97 -0.31
CA ASP A 187 8.58 -19.51 -0.87
C ASP A 187 8.41 -18.44 -1.95
N ARG A 188 7.32 -18.47 -2.71
CA ARG A 188 7.07 -17.58 -3.84
C ARG A 188 5.89 -16.65 -3.61
N ILE A 189 4.76 -17.20 -3.18
CA ILE A 189 3.52 -16.44 -2.97
C ILE A 189 2.85 -16.92 -1.67
N THR A 190 2.37 -15.95 -0.91
CA THR A 190 1.53 -16.18 0.27
C THR A 190 0.22 -15.41 0.10
N VAL A 191 -0.91 -16.04 0.41
CA VAL A 191 -2.22 -15.39 0.49
C VAL A 191 -2.60 -15.25 1.96
N SER A 192 -3.02 -14.07 2.39
CA SER A 192 -3.32 -13.81 3.80
C SER A 192 -4.67 -13.13 3.99
N LEU A 193 -5.38 -13.55 5.02
CA LEU A 193 -6.51 -12.79 5.55
C LEU A 193 -5.98 -11.63 6.40
N VAL A 194 -6.50 -10.42 6.17
CA VAL A 194 -6.06 -9.21 6.87
C VAL A 194 -6.12 -9.35 8.39
N GLN A 195 -7.18 -9.96 8.93
CA GLN A 195 -7.35 -10.15 10.38
C GLN A 195 -6.36 -11.14 11.00
N SER A 196 -5.78 -12.02 10.18
CA SER A 196 -4.77 -12.99 10.65
C SER A 196 -3.37 -12.44 10.51
N LEU A 197 -3.12 -11.67 9.44
CA LEU A 197 -1.82 -11.05 9.17
C LEU A 197 -1.40 -10.09 10.29
N TYR A 198 -2.34 -9.30 10.80
CA TYR A 198 -2.09 -8.36 11.89
C TYR A 198 -1.32 -8.94 13.08
N LYS A 199 -1.52 -10.23 13.36
CA LYS A 199 -0.90 -10.92 14.52
C LYS A 199 0.55 -11.37 14.27
N CYS A 200 1.03 -11.32 13.05
CA CYS A 200 2.33 -11.85 12.65
C CYS A 200 2.99 -11.06 11.51
N ALA A 201 2.56 -9.81 11.28
CA ALA A 201 3.02 -9.02 10.15
C ALA A 201 4.54 -8.74 10.21
N ASP A 202 5.08 -8.51 11.41
CA ASP A 202 6.48 -8.29 11.70
C ASP A 202 7.34 -9.48 11.22
N GLU A 203 7.00 -10.70 11.63
CA GLU A 203 7.72 -11.92 11.26
C GLU A 203 7.60 -12.23 9.76
N VAL A 204 6.41 -11.99 9.18
CA VAL A 204 6.16 -12.27 7.76
C VAL A 204 6.84 -11.26 6.85
N SER A 205 6.98 -10.01 7.30
CA SER A 205 7.50 -8.91 6.48
C SER A 205 8.89 -9.17 5.92
N GLU A 206 9.73 -9.90 6.65
CA GLU A 206 11.10 -10.22 6.26
C GLU A 206 11.21 -11.09 5.00
N HIS A 207 10.14 -11.82 4.68
CA HIS A 207 10.09 -12.75 3.55
C HIS A 207 9.41 -12.15 2.31
N ILE A 208 8.97 -10.89 2.36
CA ILE A 208 8.12 -10.30 1.33
C ILE A 208 8.81 -9.11 0.63
N GLY A 209 9.01 -9.24 -0.66
CA GLY A 209 9.53 -8.16 -1.51
C GLY A 209 8.44 -7.43 -2.32
N PHE A 210 7.24 -8.03 -2.44
CA PHE A 210 6.10 -7.43 -3.12
C PHE A 210 4.81 -7.60 -2.31
N LEU A 211 4.25 -6.50 -1.82
CA LEU A 211 3.00 -6.47 -1.08
C LEU A 211 1.84 -6.11 -2.01
N LEU A 212 0.81 -6.95 -2.07
CA LEU A 212 -0.41 -6.73 -2.83
C LEU A 212 -1.61 -6.70 -1.91
N VAL A 213 -2.46 -5.69 -2.07
CA VAL A 213 -3.69 -5.52 -1.28
C VAL A 213 -4.89 -5.54 -2.21
N ASP A 214 -5.69 -6.58 -2.12
CA ASP A 214 -6.93 -6.66 -2.88
C ASP A 214 -8.07 -5.90 -2.18
N GLU A 215 -8.94 -5.29 -2.99
CA GLU A 215 -10.05 -4.44 -2.52
C GLU A 215 -9.58 -3.37 -1.50
N CYS A 216 -8.46 -2.70 -1.81
CA CYS A 216 -7.79 -1.78 -0.89
C CYS A 216 -8.67 -0.60 -0.41
N HIS A 217 -9.79 -0.32 -1.07
CA HIS A 217 -10.79 0.65 -0.62
C HIS A 217 -11.53 0.22 0.66
N ARG A 218 -11.49 -1.07 1.01
CA ARG A 218 -12.07 -1.61 2.26
C ARG A 218 -11.10 -1.55 3.44
N CYS A 219 -9.91 -1.02 3.25
CA CYS A 219 -8.76 -1.12 4.14
C CYS A 219 -8.50 0.03 5.15
N PRO A 220 -9.43 0.82 5.60
CA PRO A 220 -9.14 1.86 6.59
C PRO A 220 -9.43 1.44 8.03
N SER A 221 -9.32 0.16 8.33
CA SER A 221 -9.29 -0.26 9.74
C SER A 221 -7.87 -0.01 10.30
N ARG A 222 -7.79 0.38 11.56
CA ARG A 222 -6.53 0.52 12.29
C ARG A 222 -5.66 -0.73 12.16
N THR A 223 -6.27 -1.89 12.35
CA THR A 223 -5.64 -3.22 12.21
C THR A 223 -4.96 -3.43 10.85
N PHE A 224 -5.61 -2.98 9.77
CA PHE A 224 -5.02 -3.08 8.43
C PHE A 224 -3.81 -2.15 8.28
N THR A 225 -3.95 -0.89 8.70
CA THR A 225 -2.87 0.09 8.60
C THR A 225 -1.66 -0.37 9.41
N GLU A 226 -1.87 -0.86 10.62
CA GLU A 226 -0.82 -1.43 11.46
C GLU A 226 -0.13 -2.62 10.77
N ALA A 227 -0.89 -3.59 10.26
CA ALA A 227 -0.31 -4.75 9.56
C ALA A 227 0.53 -4.34 8.33
N VAL A 228 0.04 -3.43 7.48
CA VAL A 228 0.74 -3.00 6.27
C VAL A 228 1.97 -2.14 6.59
N SER A 229 1.95 -1.42 7.72
CA SER A 229 3.07 -0.58 8.15
C SER A 229 4.32 -1.37 8.57
N GLU A 230 4.20 -2.68 8.81
CA GLU A 230 5.37 -3.53 9.08
C GLU A 230 6.16 -3.89 7.81
N PHE A 231 5.58 -3.70 6.63
CA PHE A 231 6.20 -4.12 5.37
C PHE A 231 7.05 -3.03 4.74
N ASP A 232 8.35 -3.22 4.73
CA ASP A 232 9.34 -2.40 4.02
C ASP A 232 9.63 -2.90 2.59
N SER A 233 8.77 -3.76 2.04
CA SER A 233 8.88 -4.32 0.68
C SER A 233 9.10 -3.24 -0.37
N GLN A 234 9.97 -3.49 -1.36
CA GLN A 234 10.25 -2.55 -2.44
C GLN A 234 8.99 -2.20 -3.23
N TYR A 235 8.15 -3.20 -3.52
CA TYR A 235 6.96 -3.02 -4.34
C TYR A 235 5.68 -3.15 -3.54
N MET A 236 4.71 -2.28 -3.84
CA MET A 236 3.38 -2.33 -3.25
C MET A 236 2.31 -1.98 -4.26
N LEU A 237 1.27 -2.80 -4.34
CA LEU A 237 0.15 -2.64 -5.25
C LEU A 237 -1.18 -2.75 -4.50
N GLY A 238 -2.01 -1.72 -4.62
CA GLY A 238 -3.42 -1.79 -4.25
C GLY A 238 -4.28 -2.14 -5.47
N LEU A 239 -5.25 -3.02 -5.31
CA LEU A 239 -6.29 -3.26 -6.30
C LEU A 239 -7.61 -2.71 -5.79
N SER A 240 -8.35 -2.02 -6.65
CA SER A 240 -9.67 -1.49 -6.29
C SER A 240 -10.59 -1.41 -7.49
N ALA A 241 -11.87 -1.74 -7.28
CA ALA A 241 -12.91 -1.43 -8.24
C ALA A 241 -13.31 0.05 -8.16
N THR A 242 -13.19 0.65 -6.97
CA THR A 242 -13.52 2.05 -6.70
C THR A 242 -12.40 2.67 -5.88
N PRO A 243 -11.58 3.59 -6.43
CA PRO A 243 -10.43 4.17 -5.73
C PRO A 243 -10.82 5.10 -4.59
N TYR A 244 -12.10 5.51 -4.54
CA TYR A 244 -12.63 6.43 -3.53
C TYR A 244 -13.72 5.75 -2.70
N ARG A 245 -13.70 5.97 -1.39
CA ARG A 245 -14.85 5.63 -0.54
C ARG A 245 -16.05 6.45 -0.97
N ARG A 246 -17.24 5.81 -1.04
CA ARG A 246 -18.51 6.50 -1.34
C ARG A 246 -18.84 7.62 -0.34
N ASP A 247 -18.23 7.57 0.86
CA ASP A 247 -18.48 8.51 1.95
C ASP A 247 -17.62 9.79 1.90
N LEU A 248 -16.58 9.82 1.07
CA LEU A 248 -15.77 11.02 0.83
C LEU A 248 -16.29 11.69 -0.43
N ARG A 249 -17.02 12.79 -0.27
CA ARG A 249 -17.35 13.70 -1.36
C ARG A 249 -16.07 14.04 -2.12
N GLN A 250 -16.16 14.02 -3.45
CA GLN A 250 -15.04 14.32 -4.36
C GLN A 250 -14.26 15.55 -3.85
N PRO A 251 -12.91 15.50 -3.85
CA PRO A 251 -12.15 16.74 -3.72
C PRO A 251 -12.56 17.68 -4.85
N PRO A 252 -12.54 19.00 -4.65
CA PRO A 252 -12.85 19.95 -5.71
C PRO A 252 -11.99 19.63 -6.94
N ARG A 253 -12.62 19.55 -8.09
CA ARG A 253 -11.93 19.46 -9.37
C ARG A 253 -11.18 20.77 -9.52
N ASP A 254 -9.86 20.71 -9.48
CA ASP A 254 -9.03 21.84 -9.87
C ASP A 254 -9.37 22.14 -11.33
N SER A 255 -10.03 23.27 -11.53
CA SER A 255 -10.26 23.93 -12.80
C SER A 255 -8.96 24.51 -13.35
#